data_f5e540fe1161b1455bef346f2a139b07
#
_entry.id   f5e540fe1161b1455bef346f2a139b07
#
_cell.length_a   1.000
_cell.length_b   1.000
_cell.length_c   1.000
_cell.angle_alpha   90.00
_cell.angle_beta   90.00
_cell.angle_gamma   90.00
#
_symmetry.space_group_name_H-M   'P 1'
#
loop_
_entity.id
_entity.type
_entity.pdbx_description
1 polymer ?
#
loop_
_entity_poly.entity_id
_entity_poly.type
_entity_poly.pdbx_seq_one_letter_code
_entity_poly.pdbx_strand_id
1 'polypeptide(L)'
;ARGGEVGVFRRDAGRAGGWAREGGFLVQGGVADCAWAPREAGTVLATAGPGGELSFWGPSGADGEWASVAPPLEVAPCGGGSLRCVRFAPASQGLATAVAGEDGCIAVCRADGFRADATWRVEGRFQAMPGSAAVSLAWRPYGGEGVPPMLLVGTTKGAAVWMFDAVLGKWTAAGSVPLTAEACVEDVDWAPAVGRACETVAIAVSNWALILRVAGDPGALNIEKCAEFEHPAAVHQVEWNLSGTTLASTAGDGVARLWKENALGEWGEVAHVIGQ
;
A
#
# COMPACT_ATOMS: atom_id res chain seq x y z
N ALA A 1 16.79 -4.59 -1.71
CA ALA A 1 17.73 -4.50 -2.85
C ALA A 1 19.11 -4.07 -2.36
N ARG A 2 20.10 -4.92 -2.44
CA ARG A 2 21.50 -4.55 -2.17
C ARG A 2 21.98 -3.76 -3.39
N GLY A 3 22.01 -2.41 -3.32
CA GLY A 3 22.58 -1.55 -4.33
C GLY A 3 21.70 -0.45 -4.90
N GLY A 4 20.40 -0.41 -4.58
CA GLY A 4 19.50 0.67 -5.01
C GLY A 4 19.17 0.70 -6.51
N GLU A 5 19.49 -0.36 -7.27
CA GLU A 5 19.09 -0.44 -8.68
C GLU A 5 17.59 -0.78 -8.79
N VAL A 6 16.85 0.02 -9.54
CA VAL A 6 15.44 -0.18 -9.89
C VAL A 6 15.36 -0.47 -11.39
N GLY A 7 14.87 -1.66 -11.76
CA GLY A 7 14.61 -2.03 -13.13
C GLY A 7 13.14 -1.83 -13.49
N VAL A 8 12.86 -1.22 -14.61
CA VAL A 8 11.50 -1.05 -15.15
C VAL A 8 11.31 -1.99 -16.34
N PHE A 9 10.23 -2.76 -16.28
CA PHE A 9 9.91 -3.75 -17.30
C PHE A 9 8.51 -3.49 -17.86
N ARG A 10 8.37 -3.67 -19.16
CA ARG A 10 7.09 -3.61 -19.87
C ARG A 10 6.71 -4.98 -20.36
N ARG A 11 5.42 -5.31 -20.31
CA ARG A 11 4.90 -6.53 -20.92
C ARG A 11 5.02 -6.44 -22.44
N ASP A 12 5.70 -7.40 -23.05
CA ASP A 12 5.82 -7.51 -24.49
C ASP A 12 4.55 -8.16 -25.05
N ALA A 13 3.75 -7.40 -25.80
CA ALA A 13 2.53 -7.89 -26.43
C ALA A 13 2.79 -8.93 -27.54
N GLY A 14 4.00 -9.01 -28.07
CA GLY A 14 4.40 -9.94 -29.14
C GLY A 14 4.86 -11.31 -28.62
N ARG A 15 5.09 -11.47 -27.31
CA ARG A 15 5.50 -12.74 -26.70
C ARG A 15 4.53 -13.12 -25.59
N ALA A 16 3.90 -14.28 -25.68
CA ALA A 16 3.06 -14.83 -24.63
C ALA A 16 3.87 -14.93 -23.31
N GLY A 17 3.53 -14.09 -22.32
CA GLY A 17 4.23 -14.03 -21.02
C GLY A 17 5.58 -13.31 -21.02
N GLY A 18 6.00 -12.66 -22.11
CA GLY A 18 7.27 -11.95 -22.20
C GLY A 18 7.27 -10.60 -21.48
N TRP A 19 8.35 -10.31 -20.75
CA TRP A 19 8.66 -8.99 -20.19
C TRP A 19 9.97 -8.49 -20.83
N ALA A 20 9.97 -7.25 -21.29
CA ALA A 20 11.16 -6.57 -21.79
C ALA A 20 11.58 -5.47 -20.83
N ARG A 21 12.88 -5.37 -20.55
CA ARG A 21 13.42 -4.26 -19.76
C ARG A 21 13.27 -2.99 -20.59
N GLU A 22 12.53 -2.02 -20.07
CA GLU A 22 12.30 -0.72 -20.70
C GLU A 22 13.33 0.32 -20.24
N GLY A 23 13.84 0.17 -19.00
CA GLY A 23 14.81 1.09 -18.43
C GLY A 23 15.13 0.75 -16.99
N GLY A 24 15.71 1.71 -16.31
CA GLY A 24 16.04 1.63 -14.89
C GLY A 24 16.88 2.78 -14.43
N PHE A 25 17.09 2.88 -13.13
CA PHE A 25 17.86 3.94 -12.49
C PHE A 25 18.47 3.44 -11.18
N LEU A 26 19.44 4.19 -10.68
CA LEU A 26 20.11 3.90 -9.42
C LEU A 26 19.68 4.93 -8.36
N VAL A 27 19.19 4.45 -7.24
CA VAL A 27 18.87 5.27 -6.06
C VAL A 27 20.04 5.18 -5.08
N GLN A 28 20.71 6.29 -4.82
CA GLN A 28 21.76 6.33 -3.82
C GLN A 28 21.17 6.06 -2.43
N GLY A 29 21.81 5.20 -1.64
CA GLY A 29 21.32 4.81 -0.32
C GLY A 29 20.38 3.60 -0.31
N GLY A 30 19.86 3.19 -1.46
CA GLY A 30 18.98 2.01 -1.58
C GLY A 30 17.49 2.34 -1.65
N VAL A 31 16.68 1.32 -1.88
CA VAL A 31 15.22 1.41 -1.95
C VAL A 31 14.62 0.37 -1.02
N ALA A 32 13.76 0.81 -0.11
CA ALA A 32 12.98 -0.06 0.77
C ALA A 32 11.69 -0.52 0.08
N ASP A 33 10.99 0.41 -0.56
CA ASP A 33 9.74 0.13 -1.29
C ASP A 33 9.56 1.10 -2.45
N CYS A 34 8.72 0.73 -3.43
CA CYS A 34 8.36 1.57 -4.55
C CYS A 34 6.89 1.40 -4.94
N ALA A 35 6.30 2.45 -5.48
CA ALA A 35 4.91 2.45 -5.92
C ALA A 35 4.71 3.30 -7.18
N TRP A 36 3.84 2.82 -8.07
CA TRP A 36 3.40 3.58 -9.23
C TRP A 36 2.37 4.63 -8.85
N ALA A 37 2.52 5.82 -9.41
CA ALA A 37 1.49 6.85 -9.32
C ALA A 37 0.23 6.44 -10.11
N PRO A 38 -0.95 7.00 -9.77
CA PRO A 38 -2.14 6.88 -10.59
C PRO A 38 -1.89 7.32 -12.04
N ARG A 39 -2.60 6.69 -12.99
CA ARG A 39 -2.41 6.92 -14.44
C ARG A 39 -2.53 8.40 -14.84
N GLU A 40 -3.36 9.14 -14.13
CA GLU A 40 -3.62 10.56 -14.34
C GLU A 40 -2.39 11.44 -14.13
N ALA A 41 -1.43 10.97 -13.33
CA ALA A 41 -0.15 11.63 -13.10
C ALA A 41 0.90 11.31 -14.18
N GLY A 42 0.58 10.42 -15.13
CA GLY A 42 1.53 9.90 -16.10
C GLY A 42 2.39 8.76 -15.54
N THR A 43 3.50 8.48 -16.19
CA THR A 43 4.41 7.40 -15.78
C THR A 43 5.37 7.92 -14.71
N VAL A 44 4.96 7.82 -13.45
CA VAL A 44 5.74 8.24 -12.28
C VAL A 44 5.87 7.09 -11.30
N LEU A 45 7.08 6.82 -10.85
CA LEU A 45 7.40 5.85 -9.80
C LEU A 45 7.93 6.59 -8.57
N ALA A 46 7.35 6.35 -7.41
CA ALA A 46 7.91 6.81 -6.14
C ALA A 46 8.80 5.72 -5.53
N THR A 47 9.90 6.12 -4.88
CA THR A 47 10.77 5.25 -4.10
C THR A 47 10.94 5.79 -2.69
N ALA A 48 10.76 4.92 -1.71
CA ALA A 48 11.04 5.18 -0.30
C ALA A 48 12.43 4.66 0.05
N GLY A 49 13.27 5.53 0.57
CA GLY A 49 14.66 5.22 0.90
C GLY A 49 14.90 4.97 2.40
N PRO A 50 15.91 4.17 2.76
CA PRO A 50 16.27 3.92 4.16
C PRO A 50 16.86 5.17 4.85
N GLY A 51 17.22 6.21 4.10
CA GLY A 51 17.65 7.52 4.63
C GLY A 51 16.51 8.45 5.02
N GLY A 52 15.24 8.03 4.89
CA GLY A 52 14.07 8.87 5.18
C GLY A 52 13.63 9.75 4.00
N GLU A 53 14.13 9.49 2.81
CA GLU A 53 13.84 10.25 1.60
C GLU A 53 12.78 9.57 0.73
N LEU A 54 11.90 10.37 0.17
CA LEU A 54 10.91 10.00 -0.84
C LEU A 54 11.31 10.67 -2.15
N SER A 55 11.58 9.87 -3.17
CA SER A 55 12.01 10.35 -4.49
C SER A 55 11.03 9.92 -5.57
N PHE A 56 10.91 10.75 -6.62
CA PHE A 56 9.98 10.53 -7.73
C PHE A 56 10.75 10.44 -9.05
N TRP A 57 10.43 9.43 -9.84
CA TRP A 57 11.14 9.04 -11.05
C TRP A 57 10.19 8.93 -12.22
N GLY A 58 10.64 9.32 -13.39
CA GLY A 58 9.87 9.22 -14.62
C GLY A 58 10.78 9.08 -15.85
N PRO A 59 10.21 8.73 -17.02
CA PRO A 59 10.97 8.65 -18.26
C PRO A 59 11.49 10.03 -18.65
N SER A 60 12.78 10.10 -18.99
CA SER A 60 13.48 11.30 -19.42
C SER A 60 14.04 11.10 -20.81
N GLY A 61 13.55 11.89 -21.80
CA GLY A 61 14.03 11.80 -23.17
C GLY A 61 13.47 10.65 -24.01
N ALA A 62 14.00 10.51 -25.24
CA ALA A 62 13.49 9.55 -26.23
C ALA A 62 14.07 8.13 -26.05
N ASP A 63 15.11 7.96 -25.27
CA ASP A 63 15.90 6.71 -25.19
C ASP A 63 15.49 5.82 -24.00
N GLY A 64 14.36 6.12 -23.34
CA GLY A 64 13.88 5.32 -22.21
C GLY A 64 14.73 5.45 -20.93
N GLU A 65 15.55 6.48 -20.82
CA GLU A 65 16.25 6.82 -19.59
C GLU A 65 15.27 7.30 -18.51
N TRP A 66 15.52 6.90 -17.27
CA TRP A 66 14.76 7.30 -16.10
C TRP A 66 15.53 8.33 -15.30
N ALA A 67 14.88 9.43 -14.94
CA ALA A 67 15.46 10.49 -14.14
C ALA A 67 14.52 10.94 -13.02
N SER A 68 15.06 11.62 -12.02
CA SER A 68 14.27 12.29 -11.00
C SER A 68 13.41 13.37 -11.65
N VAL A 69 12.09 13.32 -11.43
CA VAL A 69 11.12 14.29 -11.99
C VAL A 69 10.78 15.41 -11.00
N ALA A 70 11.14 15.24 -9.73
CA ALA A 70 10.99 16.26 -8.69
C ALA A 70 12.15 16.14 -7.69
N PRO A 71 12.49 17.23 -6.98
CA PRO A 71 13.47 17.16 -5.90
C PRO A 71 13.05 16.11 -4.86
N PRO A 72 14.01 15.33 -4.33
CA PRO A 72 13.72 14.40 -3.24
C PRO A 72 13.09 15.13 -2.05
N LEU A 73 12.05 14.55 -1.49
CA LEU A 73 11.37 15.09 -0.32
C LEU A 73 11.93 14.40 0.93
N GLU A 74 12.54 15.18 1.81
CA GLU A 74 12.90 14.69 3.14
C GLU A 74 11.63 14.52 3.97
N VAL A 75 11.20 13.29 4.09
CA VAL A 75 10.00 12.93 4.83
C VAL A 75 10.36 12.45 6.22
N ALA A 76 11.55 12.83 6.71
CA ALA A 76 12.06 12.32 7.98
C ALA A 76 10.90 12.10 8.97
N PRO A 77 10.66 10.84 9.36
CA PRO A 77 9.64 10.52 10.35
C PRO A 77 9.88 11.32 11.64
N CYS A 78 8.95 11.33 12.58
CA CYS A 78 8.98 12.16 13.79
C CYS A 78 10.25 12.03 14.64
N GLY A 79 11.12 11.05 14.37
CA GLY A 79 12.38 10.79 15.07
C GLY A 79 13.62 10.61 14.18
N GLY A 80 13.50 10.77 12.86
CA GLY A 80 14.55 10.43 11.90
C GLY A 80 14.72 8.91 11.77
N GLY A 81 14.43 8.33 10.63
CA GLY A 81 14.50 6.88 10.44
C GLY A 81 14.22 6.46 9.01
N SER A 82 14.39 5.18 8.78
CA SER A 82 14.17 4.50 7.52
C SER A 82 12.69 4.51 7.13
N LEU A 83 12.40 4.77 5.87
CA LEU A 83 11.09 4.52 5.29
C LEU A 83 10.99 3.03 4.92
N ARG A 84 9.80 2.46 5.10
CA ARG A 84 9.54 1.03 4.84
C ARG A 84 8.52 0.79 3.74
N CYS A 85 7.54 1.67 3.61
CA CYS A 85 6.45 1.48 2.66
C CYS A 85 6.06 2.81 2.05
N VAL A 86 5.68 2.79 0.77
CA VAL A 86 5.11 3.93 0.05
C VAL A 86 3.89 3.48 -0.74
N ARG A 87 2.77 4.20 -0.65
CA ARG A 87 1.54 3.92 -1.42
C ARG A 87 0.90 5.22 -1.88
N PHE A 88 0.57 5.27 -3.17
CA PHE A 88 -0.21 6.39 -3.71
C PHE A 88 -1.68 6.28 -3.35
N ALA A 89 -2.29 7.43 -3.08
CA ALA A 89 -3.72 7.55 -2.93
C ALA A 89 -4.44 7.36 -4.29
N PRO A 90 -5.71 6.95 -4.28
CA PRO A 90 -6.54 6.96 -5.49
C PRO A 90 -6.59 8.35 -6.13
N ALA A 91 -6.65 8.43 -7.46
CA ALA A 91 -6.66 9.69 -8.20
C ALA A 91 -7.79 10.65 -7.78
N SER A 92 -8.92 10.12 -7.32
CA SER A 92 -10.04 10.90 -6.78
C SER A 92 -9.69 11.77 -5.58
N GLN A 93 -8.58 11.48 -4.90
CA GLN A 93 -8.08 12.26 -3.75
C GLN A 93 -6.98 13.26 -4.12
N GLY A 94 -6.72 13.46 -5.41
CA GLY A 94 -5.59 14.24 -5.89
C GLY A 94 -4.31 13.41 -5.95
N LEU A 95 -3.21 13.99 -6.39
CA LEU A 95 -1.92 13.32 -6.41
C LEU A 95 -1.30 13.39 -5.01
N ALA A 96 -1.49 12.33 -4.25
CA ALA A 96 -0.99 12.20 -2.88
C ALA A 96 -0.36 10.82 -2.66
N THR A 97 0.54 10.72 -1.70
CA THR A 97 1.16 9.46 -1.28
C THR A 97 1.33 9.43 0.23
N ALA A 98 1.20 8.24 0.82
CA ALA A 98 1.55 7.99 2.20
C ALA A 98 2.83 7.20 2.27
N VAL A 99 3.67 7.50 3.24
CA VAL A 99 4.87 6.75 3.55
C VAL A 99 4.89 6.34 5.01
N ALA A 100 5.37 5.14 5.27
CA ALA A 100 5.49 4.56 6.60
C ALA A 100 6.95 4.53 7.05
N GLY A 101 7.21 4.99 8.27
CA GLY A 101 8.52 4.96 8.91
C GLY A 101 8.70 3.83 9.90
N GLU A 102 9.93 3.42 10.14
CA GLU A 102 10.29 2.42 11.16
C GLU A 102 9.92 2.85 12.58
N ASP A 103 9.78 4.15 12.82
CA ASP A 103 9.32 4.71 14.09
C ASP A 103 7.79 4.66 14.29
N GLY A 104 7.05 4.09 13.30
CA GLY A 104 5.60 4.04 13.28
C GLY A 104 4.92 5.35 12.88
N CYS A 105 5.70 6.34 12.49
CA CYS A 105 5.17 7.59 11.94
C CYS A 105 4.74 7.40 10.48
N ILE A 106 3.56 7.90 10.17
CA ILE A 106 3.04 7.97 8.80
C ILE A 106 3.10 9.43 8.37
N ALA A 107 3.68 9.69 7.20
CA ALA A 107 3.61 11.00 6.57
C ALA A 107 2.78 10.91 5.30
N VAL A 108 1.86 11.87 5.14
CA VAL A 108 1.09 12.04 3.92
C VAL A 108 1.65 13.23 3.16
N CYS A 109 2.06 12.98 1.92
CA CYS A 109 2.64 13.96 1.02
C CYS A 109 1.68 14.23 -0.13
N ARG A 110 1.56 15.48 -0.53
CA ARG A 110 0.68 15.91 -1.62
C ARG A 110 1.43 16.77 -2.63
N ALA A 111 1.12 16.55 -3.90
CA ALA A 111 1.57 17.37 -5.00
C ALA A 111 0.61 18.54 -5.27
N ASP A 112 1.10 19.62 -5.82
CA ASP A 112 0.30 20.80 -6.21
C ASP A 112 -0.46 20.63 -7.53
N GLY A 113 -0.45 19.44 -8.13
CA GLY A 113 -1.18 19.10 -9.36
C GLY A 113 -0.94 17.66 -9.80
N PHE A 114 -1.57 17.26 -10.90
CA PHE A 114 -1.43 15.93 -11.53
C PHE A 114 -0.35 15.95 -12.63
N ARG A 115 0.88 16.34 -12.29
CA ARG A 115 1.99 16.36 -13.23
C ARG A 115 3.19 15.67 -12.62
N ALA A 116 4.00 15.05 -13.46
CA ALA A 116 5.23 14.38 -13.04
C ALA A 116 6.20 15.33 -12.33
N ASP A 117 6.27 16.58 -12.81
CA ASP A 117 7.13 17.66 -12.30
C ASP A 117 6.47 18.53 -11.20
N ALA A 118 5.36 18.06 -10.62
CA ALA A 118 4.65 18.78 -9.56
C ALA A 118 5.52 18.96 -8.30
N THR A 119 5.29 20.06 -7.59
CA THR A 119 5.96 20.31 -6.32
C THR A 119 5.30 19.50 -5.21
N TRP A 120 6.08 18.72 -4.49
CA TRP A 120 5.61 17.89 -3.39
C TRP A 120 5.84 18.54 -2.04
N ARG A 121 4.89 18.38 -1.14
CA ARG A 121 5.00 18.83 0.26
C ARG A 121 4.45 17.78 1.22
N VAL A 122 4.94 17.76 2.43
CA VAL A 122 4.32 16.99 3.51
C VAL A 122 3.08 17.74 3.98
N GLU A 123 1.91 17.12 3.83
CA GLU A 123 0.61 17.68 4.22
C GLU A 123 0.30 17.40 5.69
N GLY A 124 0.68 16.22 6.18
CA GLY A 124 0.44 15.84 7.56
C GLY A 124 1.29 14.65 8.01
N ARG A 125 1.41 14.50 9.32
CA ARG A 125 2.04 13.36 9.98
C ARG A 125 1.20 12.88 11.14
N PHE A 126 1.23 11.57 11.40
CA PHE A 126 0.61 10.98 12.57
C PHE A 126 1.34 9.72 13.01
N GLN A 127 1.20 9.37 14.28
CA GLN A 127 1.75 8.13 14.84
C GLN A 127 0.67 7.04 14.76
N ALA A 128 0.93 5.98 14.00
CA ALA A 128 -0.06 4.93 13.78
C ALA A 128 -0.35 4.11 15.05
N MET A 129 0.70 3.66 15.71
CA MET A 129 0.61 3.01 17.02
C MET A 129 1.87 3.34 17.83
N PRO A 130 1.74 3.84 19.07
CA PRO A 130 2.90 4.19 19.89
C PRO A 130 3.84 3.00 20.12
N GLY A 131 5.13 3.19 19.86
CA GLY A 131 6.18 2.19 20.10
C GLY A 131 6.11 0.98 19.18
N SER A 132 5.53 1.12 17.98
CA SER A 132 5.52 0.11 16.92
C SER A 132 6.09 0.67 15.63
N ALA A 133 6.73 -0.15 14.82
CA ALA A 133 7.09 0.20 13.44
C ALA A 133 5.85 0.08 12.54
N ALA A 134 5.69 0.97 11.58
CA ALA A 134 4.72 0.80 10.51
C ALA A 134 5.35 -0.06 9.40
N VAL A 135 4.62 -1.06 8.94
CA VAL A 135 5.13 -2.08 8.01
C VAL A 135 4.49 -1.96 6.64
N SER A 136 3.18 -1.84 6.58
CA SER A 136 2.43 -1.77 5.32
C SER A 136 1.29 -0.77 5.40
N LEU A 137 0.90 -0.24 4.24
CA LEU A 137 -0.13 0.76 4.05
C LEU A 137 -1.08 0.36 2.92
N ALA A 138 -2.38 0.60 3.11
CA ALA A 138 -3.35 0.50 2.02
C ALA A 138 -4.34 1.66 2.09
N TRP A 139 -4.46 2.41 0.99
CA TRP A 139 -5.47 3.43 0.85
C TRP A 139 -6.84 2.81 0.58
N ARG A 140 -7.89 3.41 1.14
CA ARG A 140 -9.25 3.13 0.71
C ARG A 140 -9.39 3.48 -0.77
N PRO A 141 -9.72 2.53 -1.66
CA PRO A 141 -9.63 2.73 -3.11
C PRO A 141 -10.58 3.79 -3.65
N TYR A 142 -11.81 3.88 -3.12
CA TYR A 142 -12.79 4.89 -3.51
C TYR A 142 -13.86 5.04 -2.44
N GLY A 143 -14.19 6.28 -2.09
CA GLY A 143 -15.19 6.57 -1.08
C GLY A 143 -16.42 7.34 -1.59
N GLY A 144 -16.44 7.76 -2.86
CA GLY A 144 -17.47 8.66 -3.38
C GLY A 144 -17.21 10.14 -3.03
N GLU A 145 -18.06 11.01 -3.53
CA GLU A 145 -17.97 12.44 -3.25
C GLU A 145 -18.33 12.71 -1.78
N GLY A 146 -17.52 13.50 -1.10
CA GLY A 146 -17.72 13.83 0.32
C GLY A 146 -17.25 12.78 1.32
N VAL A 147 -16.78 11.62 0.87
CA VAL A 147 -16.22 10.60 1.77
C VAL A 147 -14.76 10.91 2.09
N PRO A 148 -14.37 10.97 3.37
CA PRO A 148 -13.01 11.31 3.74
C PRO A 148 -11.98 10.26 3.30
N PRO A 149 -10.75 10.69 2.99
CA PRO A 149 -9.64 9.76 2.77
C PRO A 149 -9.42 8.87 3.98
N MET A 150 -9.22 7.57 3.72
CA MET A 150 -8.89 6.60 4.76
C MET A 150 -7.65 5.80 4.38
N LEU A 151 -6.90 5.39 5.40
CA LEU A 151 -5.67 4.62 5.28
C LEU A 151 -5.68 3.49 6.31
N LEU A 152 -5.54 2.26 5.83
CA LEU A 152 -5.27 1.10 6.68
C LEU A 152 -3.76 1.02 6.90
N VAL A 153 -3.36 0.94 8.15
CA VAL A 153 -1.95 0.87 8.54
C VAL A 153 -1.69 -0.42 9.29
N GLY A 154 -0.81 -1.25 8.76
CA GLY A 154 -0.26 -2.43 9.41
C GLY A 154 1.02 -2.08 10.17
N THR A 155 1.13 -2.55 11.40
CA THR A 155 2.27 -2.29 12.29
C THR A 155 2.78 -3.57 12.93
N THR A 156 3.93 -3.50 13.59
CA THR A 156 4.49 -4.63 14.35
C THR A 156 3.66 -5.04 15.58
N LYS A 157 2.60 -4.30 15.90
CA LYS A 157 1.72 -4.59 17.06
C LYS A 157 0.25 -4.77 16.71
N GLY A 158 -0.11 -4.63 15.43
CA GLY A 158 -1.49 -4.73 14.97
C GLY A 158 -1.78 -3.84 13.78
N ALA A 159 -3.06 -3.62 13.46
CA ALA A 159 -3.49 -2.72 12.40
C ALA A 159 -4.63 -1.81 12.82
N ALA A 160 -4.71 -0.64 12.19
CA ALA A 160 -5.75 0.35 12.44
C ALA A 160 -6.11 1.11 11.17
N VAL A 161 -7.36 1.55 11.07
CA VAL A 161 -7.83 2.46 10.04
C VAL A 161 -7.73 3.89 10.56
N TRP A 162 -7.13 4.74 9.75
CA TRP A 162 -7.01 6.17 9.97
C TRP A 162 -7.82 6.92 8.94
N MET A 163 -8.39 8.06 9.34
CA MET A 163 -9.23 8.91 8.51
C MET A 163 -8.75 10.36 8.59
N PHE A 164 -8.78 11.06 7.47
CA PHE A 164 -8.54 12.49 7.46
C PHE A 164 -9.80 13.25 7.88
N ASP A 165 -9.74 13.93 9.00
CA ASP A 165 -10.81 14.82 9.47
C ASP A 165 -10.58 16.21 8.85
N ALA A 166 -11.43 16.56 7.88
CA ALA A 166 -11.33 17.84 7.18
C ALA A 166 -11.65 19.05 8.08
N VAL A 167 -12.43 18.86 9.14
CA VAL A 167 -12.77 19.94 10.10
C VAL A 167 -11.59 20.23 11.00
N LEU A 168 -10.91 19.19 11.48
CA LEU A 168 -9.73 19.33 12.34
C LEU A 168 -8.43 19.51 11.53
N GLY A 169 -8.45 19.27 10.21
CA GLY A 169 -7.27 19.32 9.35
C GLY A 169 -6.20 18.30 9.72
N LYS A 170 -6.57 17.15 10.28
CA LYS A 170 -5.63 16.12 10.74
C LYS A 170 -6.14 14.70 10.57
N TRP A 171 -5.23 13.74 10.60
CA TRP A 171 -5.54 12.33 10.65
C TRP A 171 -5.95 11.89 12.06
N THR A 172 -7.04 11.13 12.15
CA THR A 172 -7.60 10.58 13.37
C THR A 172 -7.83 9.09 13.25
N ALA A 173 -7.67 8.34 14.32
CA ALA A 173 -7.98 6.91 14.33
C ALA A 173 -9.49 6.72 14.17
N ALA A 174 -9.88 5.91 13.18
CA ALA A 174 -11.28 5.62 12.86
C ALA A 174 -11.72 4.24 13.36
N GLY A 175 -10.78 3.30 13.50
CA GLY A 175 -11.06 1.96 14.02
C GLY A 175 -9.79 1.13 14.15
N SER A 176 -9.77 0.19 15.09
CA SER A 176 -8.69 -0.79 15.26
C SER A 176 -9.13 -2.16 14.78
N VAL A 177 -8.22 -2.91 14.18
CA VAL A 177 -8.48 -4.29 13.77
C VAL A 177 -8.51 -5.19 15.00
N PRO A 178 -9.57 -6.00 15.19
CA PRO A 178 -9.69 -6.89 16.35
C PRO A 178 -8.79 -8.13 16.17
N LEU A 179 -7.52 -8.02 16.55
CA LEU A 179 -6.61 -9.15 16.65
C LEU A 179 -6.66 -9.74 18.06
N THR A 180 -6.49 -11.05 18.17
CA THR A 180 -6.58 -11.77 19.47
C THR A 180 -5.42 -11.48 20.42
N ALA A 181 -4.32 -10.97 19.89
CA ALA A 181 -3.14 -10.52 20.64
C ALA A 181 -2.40 -9.46 19.84
N GLU A 182 -1.45 -8.74 20.47
CA GLU A 182 -0.49 -7.95 19.72
C GLU A 182 0.29 -8.88 18.78
N ALA A 183 0.19 -8.61 17.48
CA ALA A 183 0.84 -9.42 16.46
C ALA A 183 1.39 -8.53 15.35
N CYS A 184 2.57 -8.90 14.84
CA CYS A 184 3.17 -8.23 13.68
C CYS A 184 2.29 -8.47 12.46
N VAL A 185 1.82 -7.37 11.86
CA VAL A 185 1.14 -7.38 10.59
C VAL A 185 2.20 -7.17 9.52
N GLU A 186 2.36 -8.15 8.64
CA GLU A 186 3.37 -8.12 7.57
C GLU A 186 2.89 -7.32 6.37
N ASP A 187 1.60 -7.44 6.03
CA ASP A 187 1.03 -6.73 4.89
C ASP A 187 -0.46 -6.47 5.08
N VAL A 188 -0.96 -5.41 4.42
CA VAL A 188 -2.37 -5.03 4.41
C VAL A 188 -2.78 -4.58 3.01
N ASP A 189 -4.00 -4.91 2.61
CA ASP A 189 -4.58 -4.42 1.37
C ASP A 189 -6.08 -4.12 1.50
N TRP A 190 -6.56 -3.10 0.78
CA TRP A 190 -7.96 -2.67 0.79
C TRP A 190 -8.62 -3.03 -0.53
N ALA A 191 -9.65 -3.88 -0.47
CA ALA A 191 -10.35 -4.34 -1.65
C ALA A 191 -11.00 -3.19 -2.42
N PRO A 192 -10.85 -3.13 -3.75
CA PRO A 192 -11.69 -2.27 -4.57
C PRO A 192 -13.18 -2.60 -4.38
N ALA A 193 -13.98 -1.60 -3.99
CA ALA A 193 -15.40 -1.78 -3.64
C ALA A 193 -16.34 -1.62 -4.85
N VAL A 194 -15.95 -2.15 -6.03
CA VAL A 194 -16.73 -2.00 -7.26
C VAL A 194 -18.04 -2.82 -7.16
N GLY A 195 -19.16 -2.11 -6.97
CA GLY A 195 -20.50 -2.73 -6.93
C GLY A 195 -20.78 -3.55 -5.67
N ARG A 196 -19.98 -3.41 -4.61
CA ARG A 196 -20.20 -4.09 -3.32
C ARG A 196 -20.87 -3.16 -2.32
N ALA A 197 -21.76 -3.74 -1.50
CA ALA A 197 -22.46 -3.04 -0.42
C ALA A 197 -21.59 -2.83 0.84
N CYS A 198 -20.47 -3.53 0.95
CA CYS A 198 -19.56 -3.46 2.09
C CYS A 198 -18.11 -3.35 1.60
N GLU A 199 -17.29 -2.72 2.39
CA GLU A 199 -15.85 -2.65 2.20
C GLU A 199 -15.17 -3.81 2.89
N THR A 200 -14.12 -4.31 2.26
CA THR A 200 -13.32 -5.43 2.77
C THR A 200 -11.85 -5.07 2.75
N VAL A 201 -11.12 -5.53 3.75
CA VAL A 201 -9.67 -5.43 3.84
C VAL A 201 -9.06 -6.80 4.06
N ALA A 202 -7.84 -6.99 3.61
CA ALA A 202 -7.06 -8.18 3.88
C ALA A 202 -5.86 -7.82 4.74
N ILE A 203 -5.44 -8.75 5.61
CA ILE A 203 -4.30 -8.58 6.51
C ILE A 203 -3.51 -9.88 6.55
N ALA A 204 -2.20 -9.78 6.37
CA ALA A 204 -1.24 -10.84 6.63
C ALA A 204 -0.71 -10.71 8.05
N VAL A 205 -0.92 -11.73 8.89
CA VAL A 205 -0.47 -11.74 10.28
C VAL A 205 -0.02 -13.15 10.68
N SER A 206 1.24 -13.29 11.08
CA SER A 206 1.84 -14.60 11.37
C SER A 206 1.66 -15.57 10.19
N ASN A 207 1.06 -16.73 10.39
CA ASN A 207 0.72 -17.71 9.35
C ASN A 207 -0.73 -17.59 8.83
N TRP A 208 -1.41 -16.48 9.11
CA TRP A 208 -2.80 -16.26 8.74
C TRP A 208 -2.95 -15.14 7.72
N ALA A 209 -3.81 -15.37 6.72
CA ALA A 209 -4.41 -14.31 5.92
C ALA A 209 -5.85 -14.11 6.40
N LEU A 210 -6.18 -12.89 6.82
CA LEU A 210 -7.49 -12.52 7.35
C LEU A 210 -8.23 -11.66 6.35
N ILE A 211 -9.54 -11.88 6.19
CA ILE A 211 -10.44 -10.98 5.51
C ILE A 211 -11.39 -10.36 6.53
N LEU A 212 -11.46 -9.03 6.54
CA LEU A 212 -12.30 -8.28 7.46
C LEU A 212 -13.24 -7.37 6.68
N ARG A 213 -14.46 -7.22 7.18
CA ARG A 213 -15.43 -6.24 6.72
C ARG A 213 -15.27 -4.95 7.50
N VAL A 214 -15.26 -3.85 6.77
CA VAL A 214 -15.24 -2.50 7.35
C VAL A 214 -16.62 -1.88 7.11
N ALA A 215 -17.30 -1.48 8.17
CA ALA A 215 -18.62 -0.89 8.15
C ALA A 215 -18.76 0.22 9.19
N GLY A 216 -19.81 1.01 9.12
CA GLY A 216 -20.07 2.09 10.07
C GLY A 216 -19.74 3.47 9.56
N ASP A 217 -19.98 4.46 10.40
CA ASP A 217 -19.75 5.86 10.09
C ASP A 217 -18.26 6.23 10.19
N PRO A 218 -17.79 7.19 9.39
CA PRO A 218 -16.45 7.74 9.53
C PRO A 218 -16.18 8.19 10.98
N GLY A 219 -15.13 7.63 11.60
CA GLY A 219 -14.76 7.91 13.00
C GLY A 219 -15.30 6.93 14.04
N ALA A 220 -16.20 5.98 13.64
CA ALA A 220 -16.71 4.91 14.48
C ALA A 220 -16.89 3.61 13.67
N LEU A 221 -15.81 3.18 13.00
CA LEU A 221 -15.82 2.00 12.16
C LEU A 221 -15.95 0.72 13.00
N ASN A 222 -16.86 -0.15 12.57
CA ASN A 222 -16.92 -1.53 13.01
C ASN A 222 -16.13 -2.40 12.03
N ILE A 223 -15.13 -3.11 12.54
CA ILE A 223 -14.26 -3.99 11.75
C ILE A 223 -14.47 -5.42 12.25
N GLU A 224 -15.03 -6.27 11.40
CA GLU A 224 -15.40 -7.64 11.73
C GLU A 224 -14.68 -8.64 10.85
N LYS A 225 -14.16 -9.71 11.45
CA LYS A 225 -13.53 -10.81 10.72
C LYS A 225 -14.59 -11.61 9.95
N CYS A 226 -14.41 -11.75 8.63
CA CYS A 226 -15.28 -12.52 7.74
C CYS A 226 -14.70 -13.89 7.41
N ALA A 227 -13.38 -13.97 7.22
CA ALA A 227 -12.70 -15.22 6.91
C ALA A 227 -11.25 -15.18 7.41
N GLU A 228 -10.69 -16.38 7.62
CA GLU A 228 -9.30 -16.58 7.98
C GLU A 228 -8.75 -17.82 7.29
N PHE A 229 -7.50 -17.73 6.83
CA PHE A 229 -6.84 -18.83 6.11
C PHE A 229 -5.50 -19.10 6.72
N GLU A 230 -5.34 -20.30 7.25
CA GLU A 230 -4.07 -20.77 7.79
C GLU A 230 -3.15 -21.22 6.66
N HIS A 231 -1.88 -20.84 6.75
CA HIS A 231 -0.82 -21.23 5.83
C HIS A 231 0.21 -22.09 6.59
N PRO A 232 0.93 -22.98 5.89
CA PRO A 232 1.99 -23.79 6.50
C PRO A 232 3.18 -22.98 7.03
N ALA A 233 3.33 -21.72 6.57
CA ALA A 233 4.40 -20.80 6.94
C ALA A 233 3.88 -19.38 7.09
N ALA A 234 4.72 -18.46 7.56
CA ALA A 234 4.35 -17.05 7.71
C ALA A 234 3.87 -16.44 6.39
N VAL A 235 2.75 -15.74 6.43
CA VAL A 235 2.18 -15.00 5.29
C VAL A 235 2.91 -13.66 5.19
N HIS A 236 3.47 -13.38 4.01
CA HIS A 236 4.27 -12.19 3.77
C HIS A 236 3.52 -11.11 3.01
N GLN A 237 2.58 -11.49 2.14
CA GLN A 237 1.87 -10.54 1.31
C GLN A 237 0.43 -10.99 1.06
N VAL A 238 -0.47 -10.02 0.99
CA VAL A 238 -1.87 -10.16 0.59
C VAL A 238 -2.20 -9.07 -0.42
N GLU A 239 -2.90 -9.42 -1.51
CA GLU A 239 -3.25 -8.47 -2.55
C GLU A 239 -4.60 -8.81 -3.18
N TRP A 240 -5.48 -7.82 -3.30
CA TRP A 240 -6.74 -7.94 -3.99
C TRP A 240 -6.57 -7.75 -5.51
N ASN A 241 -7.33 -8.49 -6.27
CA ASN A 241 -7.43 -8.19 -7.70
C ASN A 241 -8.19 -6.86 -7.93
N LEU A 242 -8.11 -6.33 -9.15
CA LEU A 242 -8.71 -5.03 -9.52
C LEU A 242 -10.23 -4.94 -9.31
N SER A 243 -10.94 -6.06 -9.25
CA SER A 243 -12.38 -6.10 -8.98
C SER A 243 -12.72 -6.33 -7.51
N GLY A 244 -11.73 -6.54 -6.63
CA GLY A 244 -11.93 -6.84 -5.21
C GLY A 244 -12.59 -8.20 -4.94
N THR A 245 -12.65 -9.10 -5.92
CA THR A 245 -13.37 -10.38 -5.83
C THR A 245 -12.50 -11.58 -5.49
N THR A 246 -11.18 -11.43 -5.64
CA THR A 246 -10.20 -12.49 -5.41
C THR A 246 -9.04 -11.92 -4.62
N LEU A 247 -8.68 -12.58 -3.54
CA LEU A 247 -7.51 -12.28 -2.74
C LEU A 247 -6.39 -13.24 -3.13
N ALA A 248 -5.19 -12.71 -3.35
CA ALA A 248 -3.97 -13.49 -3.41
C ALA A 248 -3.24 -13.40 -2.06
N SER A 249 -2.66 -14.50 -1.61
CA SER A 249 -1.76 -14.53 -0.45
C SER A 249 -0.50 -15.31 -0.78
N THR A 250 0.65 -14.83 -0.30
CA THR A 250 1.94 -15.53 -0.43
C THR A 250 2.55 -15.78 0.94
N ALA A 251 3.13 -16.94 1.11
CA ALA A 251 3.73 -17.34 2.37
C ALA A 251 5.16 -17.88 2.17
N GLY A 252 5.88 -18.07 3.28
CA GLY A 252 7.24 -18.57 3.28
C GLY A 252 7.41 -20.01 2.77
N ASP A 253 6.31 -20.71 2.45
CA ASP A 253 6.29 -22.01 1.78
C ASP A 253 6.52 -21.92 0.26
N GLY A 254 6.64 -20.71 -0.30
CA GLY A 254 6.85 -20.48 -1.73
C GLY A 254 5.59 -20.67 -2.59
N VAL A 255 4.41 -20.74 -1.98
CA VAL A 255 3.14 -20.91 -2.67
C VAL A 255 2.32 -19.64 -2.62
N ALA A 256 1.85 -19.19 -3.79
CA ALA A 256 0.83 -18.14 -3.89
C ALA A 256 -0.55 -18.80 -3.99
N ARG A 257 -1.47 -18.46 -3.09
CA ARG A 257 -2.84 -19.00 -3.04
C ARG A 257 -3.85 -17.93 -3.43
N LEU A 258 -4.90 -18.35 -4.13
CA LEU A 258 -6.01 -17.48 -4.54
C LEU A 258 -7.28 -17.89 -3.82
N TRP A 259 -7.92 -16.93 -3.18
CA TRP A 259 -9.13 -17.08 -2.37
C TRP A 259 -10.28 -16.30 -2.99
N LYS A 260 -11.46 -16.90 -3.01
CA LYS A 260 -12.66 -16.28 -3.57
C LYS A 260 -13.89 -16.63 -2.75
N GLU A 261 -14.81 -15.68 -2.64
CA GLU A 261 -16.12 -15.87 -2.06
C GLU A 261 -17.07 -16.54 -3.07
N ASN A 262 -17.75 -17.58 -2.66
CA ASN A 262 -18.79 -18.24 -3.46
C ASN A 262 -20.15 -17.51 -3.37
N ALA A 263 -21.15 -17.98 -4.08
CA ALA A 263 -22.50 -17.39 -4.08
C ALA A 263 -23.24 -17.50 -2.72
N LEU A 264 -22.75 -18.33 -1.81
CA LEU A 264 -23.30 -18.51 -0.45
C LEU A 264 -22.60 -17.61 0.58
N GLY A 265 -21.60 -16.82 0.16
CA GLY A 265 -20.81 -15.98 1.07
C GLY A 265 -19.69 -16.73 1.79
N GLU A 266 -19.35 -17.93 1.33
CA GLU A 266 -18.25 -18.72 1.90
C GLU A 266 -16.96 -18.51 1.10
N TRP A 267 -15.86 -18.32 1.81
CA TRP A 267 -14.53 -18.14 1.22
C TRP A 267 -13.80 -19.46 1.11
N GLY A 268 -13.17 -19.71 -0.03
CA GLY A 268 -12.38 -20.91 -0.28
C GLY A 268 -11.20 -20.68 -1.22
N GLU A 269 -10.21 -21.55 -1.15
CA GLU A 269 -9.10 -21.60 -2.08
C GLU A 269 -9.60 -22.07 -3.45
N VAL A 270 -9.35 -21.27 -4.51
CA VAL A 270 -9.77 -21.59 -5.88
C VAL A 270 -8.61 -22.00 -6.76
N ALA A 271 -7.40 -21.60 -6.42
CA ALA A 271 -6.18 -21.97 -7.13
C ALA A 271 -4.94 -21.69 -6.27
N HIS A 272 -3.84 -22.33 -6.62
CA HIS A 272 -2.51 -21.98 -6.12
C HIS A 272 -1.46 -22.08 -7.21
N VAL A 273 -0.37 -21.33 -7.03
CA VAL A 273 0.80 -21.33 -7.90
C VAL A 273 2.04 -21.60 -7.05
N ILE A 274 2.80 -22.60 -7.43
CA ILE A 274 4.06 -22.94 -6.75
C ILE A 274 5.18 -22.20 -7.49
N GLY A 275 6.00 -21.43 -6.76
CA GLY A 275 7.20 -20.82 -7.30
C GLY A 275 8.19 -21.89 -7.78
N GLN A 276 8.78 -21.69 -8.97
CA GLN A 276 9.83 -22.55 -9.52
C GLN A 276 11.20 -22.07 -9.07
#